data_355d7de7fb38af3cb339f88f0059d3fa
#
_entry.id   355d7de7fb38af3cb339f88f0059d3fa
#
_cell.length_a   1.000
_cell.length_b   1.000
_cell.length_c   1.000
_cell.angle_alpha   90.00
_cell.angle_beta   90.00
_cell.angle_gamma   90.00
#
_symmetry.space_group_name_H-M   'P 1'
#
loop_
_entity.id
_entity.type
_entity.pdbx_description
1 polymer ?
#
loop_
_entity_poly.entity_id
_entity_poly.type
_entity_poly.pdbx_seq_one_letter_code
_entity_poly.pdbx_strand_id
1 'polypeptide(L)'
;MPTLRFATLALGSLLFAATASATTLTVDDPYVREVPPGSPATAAFMTLHNSSESTVRLISADNSIAEHTELHNHVDVDGVMQMRQIEAFEVPAGGSATLAPGGLH
;
A
#
# COMPACT_ATOMS: atom_id res chain seq x y z
N MET A 1 42.29 -47.97 -20.60
CA MET A 1 41.56 -46.91 -21.26
C MET A 1 40.99 -45.98 -20.24
N PRO A 2 41.53 -44.84 -20.10
CA PRO A 2 40.98 -43.89 -19.21
C PRO A 2 39.69 -43.35 -19.83
N THR A 3 38.61 -43.77 -19.30
CA THR A 3 37.36 -43.12 -19.58
C THR A 3 37.33 -41.84 -18.79
N LEU A 4 37.46 -40.75 -19.46
CA LEU A 4 37.21 -39.48 -18.86
C LEU A 4 35.72 -39.41 -18.54
N ARG A 5 35.47 -39.53 -17.30
CA ARG A 5 34.16 -39.25 -16.80
C ARG A 5 34.13 -37.80 -16.37
N PHE A 6 33.63 -37.02 -17.24
CA PHE A 6 33.17 -35.74 -16.82
C PHE A 6 31.83 -35.96 -16.14
N ALA A 7 31.93 -36.11 -14.85
CA ALA A 7 30.78 -35.75 -14.07
C ALA A 7 30.60 -34.25 -14.32
N THR A 8 29.88 -33.95 -15.35
CA THR A 8 29.26 -32.67 -15.41
C THR A 8 28.33 -32.66 -14.24
N LEU A 9 28.81 -32.19 -13.15
CA LEU A 9 27.95 -31.57 -12.21
C LEU A 9 27.31 -30.46 -12.97
N ALA A 10 26.16 -30.77 -13.54
CA ALA A 10 25.18 -29.75 -13.73
C ALA A 10 24.90 -29.29 -12.30
N LEU A 11 25.66 -28.34 -11.86
CA LEU A 11 25.20 -27.45 -10.87
C LEU A 11 23.99 -26.81 -11.52
N GLY A 12 22.87 -27.44 -11.28
CA GLY A 12 21.67 -26.69 -11.26
C GLY A 12 21.96 -25.58 -10.29
N SER A 13 22.41 -24.48 -10.80
CA SER A 13 22.33 -23.26 -10.06
C SER A 13 20.86 -23.12 -9.79
N LEU A 14 20.48 -23.56 -8.65
CA LEU A 14 19.25 -23.20 -8.00
C LEU A 14 19.38 -21.71 -7.76
N LEU A 15 19.23 -20.99 -8.82
CA LEU A 15 18.84 -19.63 -8.75
C LEU A 15 17.41 -19.64 -8.24
N PHE A 16 17.30 -19.72 -6.95
CA PHE A 16 16.14 -19.16 -6.34
C PHE A 16 16.22 -17.67 -6.57
N ALA A 17 15.74 -17.26 -7.69
CA ALA A 17 15.21 -15.95 -7.77
C ALA A 17 14.15 -15.92 -6.69
N ALA A 18 14.52 -15.43 -5.53
CA ALA A 18 13.53 -14.94 -4.62
C ALA A 18 12.75 -13.94 -5.44
N THR A 19 11.61 -14.37 -5.95
CA THR A 19 10.60 -13.45 -6.41
C THR A 19 10.17 -12.71 -5.15
N ALA A 20 10.91 -11.67 -4.82
CA ALA A 20 10.34 -10.64 -4.01
C ALA A 20 9.06 -10.28 -4.75
N SER A 21 7.92 -10.60 -4.15
CA SER A 21 6.65 -10.09 -4.65
C SER A 21 6.80 -8.58 -4.60
N ALA A 22 7.15 -8.00 -5.75
CA ALA A 22 7.16 -6.58 -5.91
C ALA A 22 5.79 -6.08 -5.51
N THR A 23 5.74 -5.14 -4.57
CA THR A 23 4.52 -4.48 -4.20
C THR A 23 3.92 -3.92 -5.47
N THR A 24 2.80 -4.47 -5.88
CA THR A 24 2.09 -4.07 -7.09
C THR A 24 1.08 -2.96 -6.81
N LEU A 25 1.23 -2.34 -5.66
CA LEU A 25 0.46 -1.19 -5.26
C LEU A 25 1.17 0.08 -5.73
N THR A 26 0.50 0.87 -6.55
CA THR A 26 0.99 2.16 -7.02
C THR A 26 0.16 3.29 -6.44
N VAL A 27 0.80 4.43 -6.27
CA VAL A 27 0.18 5.64 -5.72
C VAL A 27 0.13 6.69 -6.81
N ASP A 28 -1.07 7.19 -7.11
CA ASP A 28 -1.26 8.25 -8.08
C ASP A 28 -1.78 9.53 -7.42
N ASP A 29 -1.31 10.65 -7.90
CA ASP A 29 -1.73 12.00 -7.52
C ASP A 29 -1.75 12.23 -5.99
N PRO A 30 -0.67 11.87 -5.28
CA PRO A 30 -0.64 12.09 -3.84
C PRO A 30 -0.51 13.57 -3.52
N TYR A 31 -1.28 14.01 -2.54
CA TYR A 31 -1.11 15.35 -1.98
C TYR A 31 -1.51 15.39 -0.51
N VAL A 32 -0.97 16.34 0.21
CA VAL A 32 -1.32 16.64 1.59
C VAL A 32 -2.06 17.97 1.59
N ARG A 33 -3.15 18.03 2.30
CA ARG A 33 -3.92 19.27 2.43
C ARG A 33 -3.08 20.33 3.10
N GLU A 34 -3.01 21.50 2.50
CA GLU A 34 -2.42 22.66 3.14
C GLU A 34 -3.31 23.12 4.27
N VAL A 35 -2.70 23.37 5.42
CA VAL A 35 -3.38 23.85 6.62
C VAL A 35 -2.60 25.02 7.21
N PRO A 36 -3.27 25.92 7.96
CA PRO A 36 -2.56 27.03 8.61
C PRO A 36 -1.45 26.54 9.55
N PRO A 37 -0.38 27.32 9.74
CA PRO A 37 0.66 27.00 10.72
C PRO A 37 0.06 26.77 12.11
N GLY A 38 0.54 25.76 12.81
CA GLY A 38 0.04 25.40 14.14
C GLY A 38 -1.21 24.56 14.16
N SER A 39 -1.73 24.16 13.01
CA SER A 39 -2.85 23.21 12.94
C SER A 39 -2.44 21.87 13.52
N PRO A 40 -3.28 21.24 14.35
CA PRO A 40 -2.93 19.97 15.00
C PRO A 40 -2.93 18.77 14.07
N ALA A 41 -3.57 18.89 12.92
CA ALA A 41 -3.72 17.77 11.98
C ALA A 41 -3.91 18.25 10.55
N THR A 42 -3.59 17.38 9.62
CA THR A 42 -3.93 17.51 8.21
C THR A 42 -4.30 16.15 7.66
N ALA A 43 -4.52 16.04 6.38
CA ALA A 43 -4.86 14.79 5.73
C ALA A 43 -4.12 14.64 4.40
N ALA A 44 -3.84 13.40 4.05
CA ALA A 44 -3.25 13.03 2.77
C ALA A 44 -4.27 12.27 1.92
N PHE A 45 -4.23 12.53 0.62
CA PHE A 45 -5.15 11.98 -0.36
C PHE A 45 -4.37 11.46 -1.55
N MET A 46 -4.87 10.40 -2.14
CA MET A 46 -4.23 9.74 -3.28
C MET A 46 -5.17 8.69 -3.86
N THR A 47 -4.82 8.19 -5.02
CA THR A 47 -5.45 6.99 -5.55
C THR A 47 -4.45 5.84 -5.47
N LEU A 48 -4.88 4.73 -4.89
CA LEU A 48 -4.11 3.51 -4.77
C LEU A 48 -4.57 2.54 -5.84
N HIS A 49 -3.65 2.04 -6.67
CA HIS A 49 -3.94 1.02 -7.67
C HIS A 49 -3.26 -0.29 -7.30
N ASN A 50 -4.01 -1.35 -7.38
CA ASN A 50 -3.53 -2.70 -7.14
C ASN A 50 -3.55 -3.49 -8.44
N SER A 51 -2.38 -3.77 -9.00
CA SER A 51 -2.25 -4.55 -10.23
C SER A 51 -2.08 -6.06 -9.97
N SER A 52 -2.16 -6.50 -8.72
CA SER A 52 -2.05 -7.90 -8.37
C SER A 52 -3.37 -8.65 -8.54
N GLU A 53 -3.30 -9.97 -8.43
CA GLU A 53 -4.45 -10.86 -8.53
C GLU A 53 -5.20 -11.05 -7.22
N SER A 54 -4.73 -10.42 -6.16
CA SER A 54 -5.35 -10.52 -4.83
C SER A 54 -5.56 -9.16 -4.22
N THR A 55 -6.55 -9.05 -3.35
CA THR A 55 -6.82 -7.84 -2.59
C THR A 55 -5.62 -7.48 -1.72
N VAL A 56 -5.21 -6.22 -1.76
CA VAL A 56 -4.18 -5.66 -0.88
C VAL A 56 -4.85 -4.89 0.24
N ARG A 57 -4.41 -5.12 1.44
CA ARG A 57 -4.92 -4.45 2.63
C ARG A 57 -3.84 -3.54 3.21
N LEU A 58 -4.05 -2.22 3.11
CA LEU A 58 -3.17 -1.23 3.70
C LEU A 58 -3.56 -1.04 5.16
N ILE A 59 -2.68 -1.39 6.07
CA ILE A 59 -3.00 -1.45 7.50
C ILE A 59 -2.39 -0.33 8.32
N SER A 60 -1.40 0.37 7.78
CA SER A 60 -0.76 1.48 8.48
C SER A 60 -0.01 2.37 7.52
N ALA A 61 0.23 3.58 7.96
CA ALA A 61 1.10 4.53 7.29
C ALA A 61 1.85 5.33 8.34
N ASP A 62 3.02 5.81 7.99
CA ASP A 62 3.76 6.74 8.80
C ASP A 62 4.46 7.77 7.91
N ASN A 63 4.91 8.85 8.51
CA ASN A 63 5.69 9.83 7.81
C ASN A 63 6.60 10.61 8.78
N SER A 64 7.63 11.23 8.24
CA SER A 64 8.69 11.86 9.04
C SER A 64 8.29 13.15 9.74
N ILE A 65 7.17 13.77 9.36
CA ILE A 65 6.75 15.07 9.88
C ILE A 65 5.57 15.00 10.85
N ALA A 66 4.96 13.83 11.01
CA ALA A 66 3.83 13.64 11.90
C ALA A 66 4.16 12.61 12.98
N GLU A 67 3.73 12.85 14.21
CA GLU A 67 3.88 11.89 15.29
C GLU A 67 3.00 10.65 15.08
N HIS A 68 1.79 10.88 14.58
CA HIS A 68 0.80 9.83 14.32
C HIS A 68 0.24 9.99 12.93
N THR A 69 0.13 8.87 12.24
CA THR A 69 -0.59 8.76 10.97
C THR A 69 -1.64 7.69 11.11
N GLU A 70 -2.87 8.02 10.83
CA GLU A 70 -4.02 7.14 11.02
C GLU A 70 -4.81 7.01 9.72
N LEU A 71 -5.46 5.86 9.55
CA LEU A 71 -6.37 5.61 8.46
C LEU A 71 -7.79 5.95 8.91
N HIS A 72 -8.48 6.76 8.13
CA HIS A 72 -9.81 7.27 8.46
C HIS A 72 -10.80 7.08 7.33
N ASN A 73 -12.06 7.04 7.70
CA ASN A 73 -13.17 7.14 6.78
C ASN A 73 -14.25 8.02 7.37
N HIS A 74 -15.08 8.59 6.51
CA HIS A 74 -16.31 9.25 6.93
C HIS A 74 -17.44 8.24 6.91
N VAL A 75 -18.21 8.21 7.97
CA VAL A 75 -19.41 7.38 8.09
C VAL A 75 -20.61 8.27 8.38
N ASP A 76 -21.78 7.93 7.82
CA ASP A 76 -23.02 8.62 8.12
C ASP A 76 -23.63 8.01 9.39
N VAL A 77 -23.83 8.85 10.39
CA VAL A 77 -24.50 8.48 11.63
C VAL A 77 -25.72 9.40 11.77
N ASP A 78 -26.90 8.86 11.53
CA ASP A 78 -28.18 9.59 11.60
C ASP A 78 -28.19 10.90 10.77
N GLY A 79 -27.63 10.84 9.55
CA GLY A 79 -27.57 11.99 8.65
C GLY A 79 -26.37 12.92 8.91
N VAL A 80 -25.54 12.63 9.90
CA VAL A 80 -24.34 13.41 10.22
C VAL A 80 -23.11 12.63 9.81
N MET A 81 -22.27 13.22 8.96
CA MET A 81 -20.99 12.64 8.58
C MET A 81 -20.01 12.74 9.73
N GLN A 82 -19.50 11.60 10.17
CA GLN A 82 -18.53 11.51 11.24
C GLN A 82 -17.27 10.83 10.74
N MET A 83 -16.13 11.38 11.10
CA MET A 83 -14.83 10.78 10.81
C MET A 83 -14.56 9.67 11.82
N ARG A 84 -14.14 8.50 11.32
CA ARG A 84 -13.79 7.35 12.13
C ARG A 84 -12.45 6.78 11.73
N GLN A 85 -11.64 6.45 12.71
CA GLN A 85 -10.45 5.65 12.46
C GLN A 85 -10.86 4.25 12.04
N ILE A 86 -10.18 3.73 11.03
CA ILE A 86 -10.40 2.37 10.52
C ILE A 86 -9.09 1.59 10.54
N GLU A 87 -9.21 0.26 10.52
CA GLU A 87 -8.04 -0.61 10.62
C GLU A 87 -7.28 -0.75 9.31
N ALA A 88 -7.95 -0.57 8.20
CA ALA A 88 -7.33 -0.78 6.90
C ALA A 88 -8.11 -0.13 5.77
N PHE A 89 -7.38 0.14 4.67
CA PHE A 89 -7.96 0.35 3.35
C PHE A 89 -7.81 -0.93 2.55
N GLU A 90 -8.88 -1.38 1.92
CA GLU A 90 -8.81 -2.52 1.02
C GLU A 90 -8.78 -2.04 -0.42
N VAL A 91 -7.79 -2.53 -1.17
CA VAL A 91 -7.64 -2.25 -2.60
C VAL A 91 -7.87 -3.54 -3.35
N PRO A 92 -9.00 -3.67 -4.08
CA PRO A 92 -9.35 -4.92 -4.75
C PRO A 92 -8.30 -5.34 -5.76
N ALA A 93 -8.23 -6.64 -6.03
CA ALA A 93 -7.41 -7.19 -7.09
C ALA A 93 -7.73 -6.52 -8.43
N GLY A 94 -6.71 -6.02 -9.12
CA GLY A 94 -6.90 -5.33 -10.40
C GLY A 94 -7.69 -4.02 -10.30
N GLY A 95 -7.94 -3.52 -9.10
CA GLY A 95 -8.75 -2.34 -8.85
C GLY A 95 -8.01 -1.22 -8.15
N SER A 96 -8.77 -0.28 -7.64
CA SER A 96 -8.21 0.89 -6.96
C SER A 96 -9.06 1.30 -5.77
N ALA A 97 -8.46 2.07 -4.89
CA ALA A 97 -9.12 2.78 -3.80
C ALA A 97 -8.74 4.25 -3.87
N THR A 98 -9.71 5.12 -3.78
CA THR A 98 -9.50 6.56 -3.83
C THR A 98 -9.60 7.13 -2.43
N LEU A 99 -8.52 7.79 -1.99
CA LEU A 99 -8.50 8.57 -0.76
C LEU A 99 -8.78 10.02 -1.14
N ALA A 100 -9.90 10.54 -0.68
CA ALA A 100 -10.36 11.86 -1.08
C ALA A 100 -11.10 12.55 0.07
N PRO A 101 -11.20 13.88 0.03
CA PRO A 101 -11.98 14.59 1.02
C PRO A 101 -13.42 14.07 1.11
N GLY A 102 -13.90 13.86 2.32
CA GLY A 102 -15.24 13.31 2.56
C GLY A 102 -15.35 11.79 2.48
N GLY A 103 -14.25 11.09 2.20
CA GLY A 103 -14.17 9.64 2.13
C GLY A 103 -13.00 9.08 2.91
N LEU A 104 -12.40 8.02 2.37
CA LEU A 104 -11.17 7.45 2.90
C LEU A 104 -10.06 8.48 2.89
N HIS A 105 -9.23 8.48 3.91
CA HIS A 105 -8.03 9.32 3.95
C HIS A 105 -7.05 8.89 5.04
#